data_05b6d45dc3650ee9e4f1b85924067626
#
_entry.id   05b6d45dc3650ee9e4f1b85924067626
#
_cell.length_a   1.000
_cell.length_b   1.000
_cell.length_c   1.000
_cell.angle_alpha   90.00
_cell.angle_beta   90.00
_cell.angle_gamma   90.00
#
_symmetry.space_group_name_H-M   'P 1'
#
loop_
_entity.id
_entity.type
_entity.pdbx_description
1 polymer ?
#
loop_
_entity_poly.entity_id
_entity_poly.type
_entity_poly.pdbx_seq_one_letter_code
_entity_poly.pdbx_strand_id
1 'polypeptide(L)'
;MGTHAINRQCRPAVRRTTRAAALLTPLLAVFVGCGRTPTPTTPPDRAVVVEVIDGDTVRLQLGDAREDVRLIGIDTPETKHPTKPVECFGPEASAFLARLLPVGATLRVERDMEGRDSYRRLLLYLFLPTSEGERFVNLELVARGFATPLAIEPNTRYQQHFVAAAFDAQQHSRGLWGACK
;
A
#
# COMPACT_ATOMS: atom_id res chain seq x y z
N MET A 1 -17.07 28.28 16.76
CA MET A 1 -18.47 27.81 16.79
C MET A 1 -18.42 26.29 16.91
N GLY A 2 -18.76 25.81 18.12
CA GLY A 2 -18.63 24.39 18.48
C GLY A 2 -19.87 23.61 18.09
N THR A 3 -19.68 22.40 17.61
CA THR A 3 -20.76 21.43 17.45
C THR A 3 -20.59 20.33 18.50
N HIS A 4 -21.55 20.30 19.43
CA HIS A 4 -21.66 19.36 20.53
C HIS A 4 -22.03 17.95 20.02
N ALA A 5 -21.24 16.95 20.43
CA ALA A 5 -21.59 15.54 20.33
C ALA A 5 -22.63 15.20 21.40
N ILE A 6 -23.80 14.71 20.98
CA ILE A 6 -24.89 14.29 21.88
C ILE A 6 -24.64 12.84 22.31
N ASN A 7 -24.24 12.68 23.55
CA ASN A 7 -24.11 11.39 24.24
C ASN A 7 -25.51 10.92 24.68
N ARG A 8 -26.07 9.90 24.03
CA ARG A 8 -27.33 9.27 24.48
C ARG A 8 -27.03 8.12 25.45
N GLN A 9 -27.13 8.42 26.72
CA GLN A 9 -27.13 7.41 27.79
C GLN A 9 -28.48 6.69 27.82
N CYS A 10 -28.47 5.36 27.69
CA CYS A 10 -29.63 4.51 27.95
C CYS A 10 -29.91 4.48 29.47
N ARG A 11 -31.04 5.03 29.87
CA ARG A 11 -31.56 4.92 31.28
C ARG A 11 -32.39 3.65 31.41
N PRO A 12 -32.23 2.87 32.50
CA PRO A 12 -33.09 1.73 32.74
C PRO A 12 -34.46 2.18 33.30
N ALA A 13 -35.52 1.63 32.74
CA ALA A 13 -36.90 1.85 33.21
C ALA A 13 -37.19 0.97 34.41
N VAL A 14 -37.56 1.63 35.54
CA VAL A 14 -38.04 0.98 36.77
C VAL A 14 -39.49 0.57 36.51
N ARG A 15 -39.82 -0.72 36.58
CA ARG A 15 -41.18 -1.23 36.59
C ARG A 15 -41.67 -1.48 38.00
N ARG A 16 -42.79 -0.82 38.32
CA ARG A 16 -43.60 -1.06 39.51
C ARG A 16 -44.29 -2.43 39.42
N THR A 17 -44.17 -3.21 40.51
CA THR A 17 -44.83 -4.51 40.66
C THR A 17 -46.29 -4.34 41.10
N THR A 18 -47.24 -4.80 40.32
CA THR A 18 -48.59 -5.16 40.75
C THR A 18 -48.73 -6.68 40.70
N ARG A 19 -49.16 -7.27 41.81
CA ARG A 19 -49.42 -8.71 41.98
C ARG A 19 -50.71 -9.09 41.25
N ALA A 20 -50.68 -10.07 40.37
CA ALA A 20 -51.81 -10.89 39.99
C ALA A 20 -51.36 -12.19 39.26
N ALA A 21 -51.76 -13.33 39.83
CA ALA A 21 -52.05 -14.64 39.27
C ALA A 21 -51.13 -15.26 38.20
N ALA A 22 -50.68 -16.45 38.57
CA ALA A 22 -49.93 -17.44 37.83
C ALA A 22 -50.57 -17.88 36.49
N LEU A 23 -49.80 -17.84 35.41
CA LEU A 23 -49.87 -18.73 34.28
C LEU A 23 -48.44 -18.95 33.78
N LEU A 24 -47.98 -20.21 33.81
CA LEU A 24 -46.70 -20.63 33.31
C LEU A 24 -46.69 -20.48 31.78
N THR A 25 -45.95 -19.50 31.27
CA THR A 25 -45.53 -19.46 29.86
C THR A 25 -44.01 -19.52 29.78
N PRO A 26 -43.42 -20.36 28.89
CA PRO A 26 -42.00 -20.46 28.79
C PRO A 26 -41.44 -19.15 28.22
N LEU A 27 -40.52 -18.54 29.00
CA LEU A 27 -39.80 -17.33 28.60
C LEU A 27 -38.77 -17.67 27.52
N LEU A 28 -39.14 -17.42 26.26
CA LEU A 28 -38.21 -17.49 25.15
C LEU A 28 -37.22 -16.31 25.27
N ALA A 29 -36.03 -16.59 25.79
CA ALA A 29 -34.97 -15.60 25.90
C ALA A 29 -34.45 -15.28 24.48
N VAL A 30 -34.92 -14.16 23.90
CA VAL A 30 -34.34 -13.60 22.69
C VAL A 30 -33.00 -12.98 23.06
N PHE A 31 -31.91 -13.68 22.80
CA PHE A 31 -30.56 -13.10 22.82
C PHE A 31 -30.46 -12.09 21.68
N VAL A 32 -30.68 -10.82 21.96
CA VAL A 32 -30.28 -9.75 21.04
C VAL A 32 -28.75 -9.68 21.07
N GLY A 33 -28.14 -10.45 20.16
CA GLY A 33 -26.71 -10.35 19.91
C GLY A 33 -26.42 -8.95 19.39
N CYS A 34 -25.72 -8.13 20.17
CA CYS A 34 -25.11 -6.90 19.67
C CYS A 34 -24.08 -7.27 18.59
N GLY A 35 -24.53 -7.34 17.34
CA GLY A 35 -23.64 -7.44 16.18
C GLY A 35 -22.73 -6.22 16.17
N ARG A 36 -21.43 -6.42 16.49
CA ARG A 36 -20.44 -5.39 16.20
C ARG A 36 -20.40 -5.23 14.68
N THR A 37 -20.94 -4.13 14.19
CA THR A 37 -20.71 -3.70 12.82
C THR A 37 -19.20 -3.48 12.65
N PRO A 38 -18.55 -4.15 11.67
CA PRO A 38 -17.13 -3.90 11.43
C PRO A 38 -16.97 -2.41 11.08
N THR A 39 -16.18 -1.71 11.87
CA THR A 39 -15.77 -0.34 11.56
C THR A 39 -15.00 -0.39 10.24
N PRO A 40 -15.27 0.46 9.24
CA PRO A 40 -14.48 0.51 8.02
C PRO A 40 -13.04 0.88 8.40
N THR A 41 -12.16 -0.11 8.37
CA THR A 41 -10.74 0.09 8.67
C THR A 41 -10.13 0.75 7.45
N THR A 42 -9.71 2.01 7.59
CA THR A 42 -8.88 2.68 6.58
C THR A 42 -7.67 1.79 6.29
N PRO A 43 -7.37 1.51 5.02
CA PRO A 43 -6.20 0.70 4.67
C PRO A 43 -4.94 1.32 5.30
N PRO A 44 -4.02 0.51 5.84
CA PRO A 44 -2.81 1.03 6.48
C PRO A 44 -2.01 1.88 5.49
N ASP A 45 -1.53 3.02 5.94
CA ASP A 45 -0.63 3.93 5.23
C ASP A 45 0.86 3.57 5.45
N ARG A 46 1.13 2.55 6.26
CA ARG A 46 2.46 2.03 6.58
C ARG A 46 2.58 0.56 6.29
N ALA A 47 3.77 0.17 5.85
CA ALA A 47 4.11 -1.21 5.56
C ALA A 47 5.53 -1.53 5.99
N VAL A 48 5.83 -2.81 6.19
CA VAL A 48 7.17 -3.30 6.49
C VAL A 48 7.66 -4.15 5.33
N VAL A 49 8.90 -3.94 4.91
CA VAL A 49 9.54 -4.72 3.82
C VAL A 49 9.79 -6.14 4.28
N VAL A 50 9.23 -7.11 3.55
CA VAL A 50 9.45 -8.54 3.76
C VAL A 50 10.50 -9.07 2.79
N GLU A 51 10.41 -8.67 1.50
CA GLU A 51 11.28 -9.16 0.44
C GLU A 51 11.26 -8.19 -0.74
N VAL A 52 12.37 -8.05 -1.44
CA VAL A 52 12.43 -7.45 -2.77
C VAL A 52 12.38 -8.58 -3.78
N ILE A 53 11.33 -8.61 -4.59
CA ILE A 53 11.09 -9.68 -5.57
C ILE A 53 11.82 -9.37 -6.87
N ASP A 54 11.70 -8.14 -7.37
CA ASP A 54 12.38 -7.64 -8.58
C ASP A 54 12.64 -6.14 -8.48
N GLY A 55 13.17 -5.50 -9.51
CA GLY A 55 13.52 -4.09 -9.51
C GLY A 55 12.36 -3.12 -9.26
N ASP A 56 11.13 -3.55 -9.48
CA ASP A 56 9.92 -2.75 -9.26
C ASP A 56 8.80 -3.49 -8.50
N THR A 57 9.12 -4.66 -7.97
CA THR A 57 8.16 -5.51 -7.24
C THR A 57 8.71 -5.93 -5.89
N VAL A 58 7.96 -5.66 -4.84
CA VAL A 58 8.34 -5.99 -3.45
C VAL A 58 7.21 -6.73 -2.75
N ARG A 59 7.54 -7.52 -1.73
CA ARG A 59 6.57 -8.07 -0.79
C ARG A 59 6.57 -7.27 0.48
N LEU A 60 5.40 -6.77 0.88
CA LEU A 60 5.23 -5.93 2.06
C LEU A 60 4.26 -6.59 3.05
N GLN A 61 4.50 -6.35 4.33
CA GLN A 61 3.54 -6.60 5.41
C GLN A 61 2.73 -5.32 5.62
N LEU A 62 1.40 -5.37 5.37
CA LEU A 62 0.44 -4.28 5.58
C LEU A 62 -0.59 -4.73 6.64
N GLY A 63 -0.42 -4.28 7.88
CA GLY A 63 -1.17 -4.84 9.02
C GLY A 63 -0.90 -6.34 9.14
N ASP A 64 -1.94 -7.17 9.14
CA ASP A 64 -1.82 -8.63 9.25
C ASP A 64 -1.62 -9.34 7.89
N ALA A 65 -1.70 -8.62 6.77
CA ALA A 65 -1.59 -9.19 5.44
C ALA A 65 -0.20 -9.03 4.83
N ARG A 66 0.27 -10.07 4.14
CA ARG A 66 1.44 -9.99 3.24
C ARG A 66 0.96 -9.86 1.81
N GLU A 67 1.45 -8.85 1.12
CA GLU A 67 1.00 -8.50 -0.23
C GLU A 67 2.19 -8.30 -1.17
N ASP A 68 2.08 -8.81 -2.38
CA ASP A 68 2.98 -8.45 -3.46
C ASP A 68 2.55 -7.08 -4.01
N VAL A 69 3.51 -6.19 -4.13
CA VAL A 69 3.31 -4.78 -4.47
C VAL A 69 4.11 -4.44 -5.72
N ARG A 70 3.44 -3.92 -6.73
CA ARG A 70 4.04 -3.33 -7.94
C ARG A 70 4.14 -1.83 -7.75
N LEU A 71 5.31 -1.29 -7.94
CA LEU A 71 5.56 0.14 -7.84
C LEU A 71 4.89 0.87 -9.01
N ILE A 72 4.02 1.85 -8.70
CA ILE A 72 3.28 2.61 -9.72
C ILE A 72 4.21 3.55 -10.49
N GLY A 73 3.93 3.70 -11.78
CA GLY A 73 4.47 4.76 -12.63
C GLY A 73 5.87 4.51 -13.18
N ILE A 74 6.45 3.35 -12.88
CA ILE A 74 7.80 2.97 -13.30
C ILE A 74 7.84 1.54 -13.82
N ASP A 75 8.86 1.24 -14.62
CA ASP A 75 9.18 -0.09 -15.09
C ASP A 75 10.69 -0.32 -15.04
N THR A 76 11.11 -1.48 -14.56
CA THR A 76 12.52 -1.86 -14.51
C THR A 76 12.80 -2.97 -15.52
N PRO A 77 14.03 -3.10 -16.01
CA PRO A 77 14.39 -4.23 -16.86
C PRO A 77 14.14 -5.56 -16.12
N GLU A 78 13.52 -6.50 -16.82
CA GLU A 78 13.01 -7.76 -16.29
C GLU A 78 14.14 -8.74 -15.94
N THR A 79 14.05 -9.40 -14.77
CA THR A 79 15.04 -10.40 -14.33
C THR A 79 14.46 -11.81 -14.17
N LYS A 80 13.13 -11.95 -14.06
CA LYS A 80 12.47 -13.20 -13.64
C LYS A 80 11.42 -13.73 -14.63
N HIS A 81 11.40 -13.22 -15.86
CA HIS A 81 10.43 -13.68 -16.85
C HIS A 81 10.74 -15.14 -17.24
N PRO A 82 9.76 -16.08 -17.18
CA PRO A 82 10.01 -17.51 -17.35
C PRO A 82 10.51 -17.90 -18.76
N THR A 83 10.31 -17.08 -19.78
CA THR A 83 10.63 -17.40 -21.18
C THR A 83 11.46 -16.33 -21.89
N LYS A 84 11.78 -15.21 -21.23
CA LYS A 84 12.63 -14.16 -21.80
C LYS A 84 13.99 -14.15 -21.10
N PRO A 85 15.07 -13.78 -21.82
CA PRO A 85 16.36 -13.57 -21.19
C PRO A 85 16.30 -12.42 -20.19
N VAL A 86 17.22 -12.42 -19.22
CA VAL A 86 17.43 -11.28 -18.31
C VAL A 86 17.75 -10.05 -19.13
N GLU A 87 17.01 -8.97 -18.90
CA GLU A 87 17.19 -7.71 -19.59
C GLU A 87 18.42 -6.95 -19.06
N CYS A 88 19.02 -6.13 -19.96
CA CYS A 88 20.17 -5.29 -19.60
C CYS A 88 19.81 -4.41 -18.40
N PHE A 89 20.68 -4.36 -17.38
CA PHE A 89 20.54 -3.60 -16.15
C PHE A 89 19.45 -4.09 -15.17
N GLY A 90 18.77 -5.20 -15.44
CA GLY A 90 17.77 -5.77 -14.55
C GLY A 90 18.34 -6.20 -13.19
N PRO A 91 19.42 -7.02 -13.14
CA PRO A 91 20.05 -7.40 -11.88
C PRO A 91 20.52 -6.21 -11.04
N GLU A 92 21.02 -5.16 -11.68
CA GLU A 92 21.46 -3.93 -11.01
C GLU A 92 20.29 -3.16 -10.41
N ALA A 93 19.14 -3.09 -11.11
CA ALA A 93 17.92 -2.46 -10.64
C ALA A 93 17.36 -3.19 -9.42
N SER A 94 17.24 -4.52 -9.49
CA SER A 94 16.79 -5.36 -8.37
C SER A 94 17.73 -5.23 -7.16
N ALA A 95 19.06 -5.28 -7.39
CA ALA A 95 20.03 -5.11 -6.33
C ALA A 95 20.01 -3.70 -5.71
N PHE A 96 19.76 -2.66 -6.51
CA PHE A 96 19.61 -1.30 -6.00
C PHE A 96 18.38 -1.18 -5.09
N LEU A 97 17.22 -1.69 -5.53
CA LEU A 97 16.02 -1.66 -4.72
C LEU A 97 16.19 -2.44 -3.41
N ALA A 98 16.87 -3.59 -3.44
CA ALA A 98 17.15 -4.39 -2.24
C ALA A 98 18.06 -3.64 -1.23
N ARG A 99 19.03 -2.84 -1.71
CA ARG A 99 19.84 -1.99 -0.83
C ARG A 99 19.05 -0.79 -0.29
N LEU A 100 18.16 -0.24 -1.10
CA LEU A 100 17.32 0.90 -0.72
C LEU A 100 16.27 0.49 0.31
N LEU A 101 15.71 -0.71 0.17
CA LEU A 101 14.65 -1.27 0.99
C LEU A 101 15.11 -2.55 1.71
N PRO A 102 15.93 -2.46 2.75
CA PRO A 102 16.33 -3.64 3.52
C PRO A 102 15.11 -4.28 4.21
N VAL A 103 15.14 -5.61 4.37
CA VAL A 103 14.10 -6.35 5.09
C VAL A 103 13.92 -5.77 6.49
N GLY A 104 12.66 -5.57 6.90
CA GLY A 104 12.28 -4.94 8.16
C GLY A 104 12.18 -3.41 8.09
N ALA A 105 12.57 -2.76 7.00
CA ALA A 105 12.37 -1.31 6.84
C ALA A 105 10.88 -0.97 6.85
N THR A 106 10.51 0.09 7.59
CA THR A 106 9.15 0.62 7.61
C THR A 106 9.01 1.72 6.57
N LEU A 107 7.97 1.61 5.75
CA LEU A 107 7.64 2.54 4.68
C LEU A 107 6.32 3.24 4.97
N ARG A 108 6.18 4.49 4.50
CA ARG A 108 4.87 5.06 4.21
C ARG A 108 4.46 4.62 2.79
N VAL A 109 3.21 4.25 2.62
CA VAL A 109 2.67 3.83 1.33
C VAL A 109 1.52 4.73 0.91
N GLU A 110 1.39 4.96 -0.38
CA GLU A 110 0.35 5.80 -0.96
C GLU A 110 -0.30 5.08 -2.13
N ARG A 111 -1.63 5.15 -2.20
CA ARG A 111 -2.45 4.58 -3.27
C ARG A 111 -2.77 5.65 -4.31
N ASP A 112 -3.06 5.20 -5.52
CA ASP A 112 -3.70 6.03 -6.53
C ASP A 112 -5.14 5.55 -6.78
N MET A 113 -5.68 5.77 -7.95
CA MET A 113 -7.08 5.51 -8.29
C MET A 113 -7.39 4.01 -8.33
N GLU A 114 -6.55 3.21 -8.99
CA GLU A 114 -6.68 1.77 -9.05
C GLU A 114 -5.74 1.10 -8.04
N GLY A 115 -6.30 0.19 -7.26
CA GLY A 115 -5.58 -0.40 -6.13
C GLY A 115 -4.83 -1.70 -6.45
N ARG A 116 -5.15 -2.39 -7.58
CA ARG A 116 -4.52 -3.67 -7.96
C ARG A 116 -4.39 -3.81 -9.47
N ASP A 117 -3.37 -4.50 -9.90
CA ASP A 117 -3.21 -4.89 -11.31
C ASP A 117 -3.94 -6.20 -11.65
N SER A 118 -3.85 -6.61 -12.94
CA SER A 118 -4.44 -7.85 -13.44
C SER A 118 -3.88 -9.14 -12.80
N TYR A 119 -2.68 -9.06 -12.21
CA TYR A 119 -2.05 -10.15 -11.45
C TYR A 119 -2.40 -10.12 -9.96
N ARG A 120 -3.32 -9.21 -9.55
CA ARG A 120 -3.78 -8.98 -8.18
C ARG A 120 -2.72 -8.40 -7.25
N ARG A 121 -1.55 -7.94 -7.74
CA ARG A 121 -0.58 -7.23 -6.93
C ARG A 121 -1.15 -5.86 -6.53
N LEU A 122 -0.84 -5.39 -5.33
CA LEU A 122 -1.15 -4.02 -4.92
C LEU A 122 -0.34 -3.03 -5.75
N LEU A 123 -0.97 -1.91 -6.10
CA LEU A 123 -0.35 -0.79 -6.80
C LEU A 123 -0.10 0.33 -5.79
N LEU A 124 1.19 0.65 -5.53
CA LEU A 124 1.57 1.62 -4.50
C LEU A 124 2.72 2.52 -4.96
N TYR A 125 2.70 3.74 -4.42
CA TYR A 125 3.88 4.59 -4.29
C TYR A 125 4.50 4.35 -2.91
N LEU A 126 5.84 4.22 -2.84
CA LEU A 126 6.58 3.91 -1.63
C LEU A 126 7.44 5.09 -1.20
N PHE A 127 7.40 5.41 0.09
CA PHE A 127 8.20 6.46 0.69
C PHE A 127 8.98 5.90 1.88
N LEU A 128 10.31 6.01 1.81
CA LEU A 128 11.21 5.57 2.88
C LEU A 128 11.52 6.76 3.80
N PRO A 129 11.12 6.72 5.07
CA PRO A 129 11.52 7.74 6.05
C PRO A 129 13.04 7.77 6.23
N THR A 130 13.62 8.97 6.25
CA THR A 130 15.04 9.22 6.49
C THR A 130 15.21 10.34 7.51
N SER A 131 16.42 10.58 7.97
CA SER A 131 16.73 11.72 8.86
C SER A 131 16.48 13.10 8.23
N GLU A 132 16.46 13.17 6.89
CA GLU A 132 16.29 14.40 6.12
C GLU A 132 14.88 14.58 5.57
N GLY A 133 13.95 13.66 5.91
CA GLY A 133 12.57 13.62 5.41
C GLY A 133 12.20 12.28 4.81
N GLU A 134 11.39 12.27 3.76
CA GLU A 134 10.99 11.04 3.08
C GLU A 134 11.66 10.94 1.70
N ARG A 135 12.21 9.75 1.39
CA ARG A 135 12.71 9.42 0.07
C ARG A 135 11.62 8.74 -0.73
N PHE A 136 11.23 9.32 -1.86
CA PHE A 136 10.26 8.72 -2.78
C PHE A 136 10.95 7.62 -3.59
N VAL A 137 10.72 6.36 -3.24
CA VAL A 137 11.43 5.19 -3.78
C VAL A 137 11.25 5.04 -5.28
N ASN A 138 10.01 5.14 -5.77
CA ASN A 138 9.70 5.05 -7.20
C ASN A 138 10.48 6.12 -8.01
N LEU A 139 10.53 7.35 -7.51
CA LEU A 139 11.23 8.44 -8.16
C LEU A 139 12.76 8.26 -8.13
N GLU A 140 13.30 7.77 -7.01
CA GLU A 140 14.73 7.50 -6.84
C GLU A 140 15.24 6.48 -7.86
N LEU A 141 14.45 5.41 -8.12
CA LEU A 141 14.77 4.42 -9.15
C LEU A 141 14.91 5.07 -10.54
N VAL A 142 13.96 5.92 -10.92
CA VAL A 142 14.00 6.62 -12.22
C VAL A 142 15.14 7.63 -12.29
N ALA A 143 15.30 8.46 -11.26
CA ALA A 143 16.32 9.50 -11.21
C ALA A 143 17.75 8.95 -11.29
N ARG A 144 17.95 7.73 -10.81
CA ARG A 144 19.23 7.01 -10.89
C ARG A 144 19.39 6.17 -12.15
N GLY A 145 18.36 6.07 -12.99
CA GLY A 145 18.39 5.29 -14.21
C GLY A 145 18.27 3.78 -13.98
N PHE A 146 17.63 3.35 -12.90
CA PHE A 146 17.29 1.93 -12.67
C PHE A 146 15.92 1.55 -13.21
N ALA A 147 15.07 2.53 -13.52
CA ALA A 147 13.74 2.35 -14.06
C ALA A 147 13.43 3.38 -15.14
N THR A 148 12.49 3.04 -16.01
CA THR A 148 11.86 3.96 -16.96
C THR A 148 10.47 4.38 -16.49
N PRO A 149 9.95 5.54 -16.89
CA PRO A 149 8.55 5.89 -16.64
C PRO A 149 7.61 4.94 -17.37
N LEU A 150 6.57 4.46 -16.66
CA LEU A 150 5.49 3.68 -17.23
C LEU A 150 4.15 4.22 -16.72
N ALA A 151 3.47 5.03 -17.52
CA ALA A 151 2.15 5.54 -17.19
C ALA A 151 1.06 4.54 -17.59
N ILE A 152 0.31 4.05 -16.61
CA ILE A 152 -0.87 3.20 -16.81
C ILE A 152 -2.06 3.90 -16.15
N GLU A 153 -2.99 4.35 -16.99
CA GLU A 153 -4.22 4.98 -16.51
C GLU A 153 -5.04 3.98 -15.63
N PRO A 154 -5.69 4.46 -14.57
CA PRO A 154 -5.82 5.86 -14.12
C PRO A 154 -4.73 6.31 -13.12
N ASN A 155 -3.66 5.52 -12.88
CA ASN A 155 -2.64 5.75 -11.85
C ASN A 155 -1.49 6.62 -12.38
N THR A 156 -1.71 7.92 -12.49
CA THR A 156 -0.78 8.84 -13.16
C THR A 156 -0.36 10.05 -12.32
N ARG A 157 -0.68 10.06 -11.01
CA ARG A 157 -0.45 11.19 -10.11
C ARG A 157 0.95 11.79 -10.17
N TYR A 158 2.00 10.99 -10.26
CA TYR A 158 3.39 11.43 -10.27
C TYR A 158 4.07 11.30 -11.65
N GLN A 159 3.31 11.06 -12.72
CA GLN A 159 3.85 10.82 -14.05
C GLN A 159 4.84 11.89 -14.52
N GLN A 160 4.49 13.18 -14.35
CA GLN A 160 5.37 14.29 -14.78
C GLN A 160 6.71 14.29 -14.03
N HIS A 161 6.73 13.91 -12.77
CA HIS A 161 7.97 13.80 -11.98
C HIS A 161 8.85 12.67 -12.53
N PHE A 162 8.27 11.52 -12.88
CA PHE A 162 9.02 10.40 -13.44
C PHE A 162 9.58 10.74 -14.82
N VAL A 163 8.80 11.40 -15.69
CA VAL A 163 9.26 11.83 -17.01
C VAL A 163 10.43 12.81 -16.89
N ALA A 164 10.32 13.80 -16.02
CA ALA A 164 11.39 14.77 -15.79
C ALA A 164 12.67 14.11 -15.25
N ALA A 165 12.52 13.20 -14.28
CA ALA A 165 13.65 12.46 -13.70
C ALA A 165 14.34 11.54 -14.71
N ALA A 166 13.55 10.86 -15.57
CA ALA A 166 14.10 10.02 -16.64
C ALA A 166 14.86 10.83 -17.68
N PHE A 167 14.32 11.98 -18.07
CA PHE A 167 15.01 12.90 -18.99
C PHE A 167 16.37 13.33 -18.43
N ASP A 168 16.43 13.74 -17.16
CA ASP A 168 17.69 14.10 -16.51
C ASP A 168 18.66 12.92 -16.41
N ALA A 169 18.16 11.72 -16.05
CA ALA A 169 18.99 10.51 -16.01
C ALA A 169 19.58 10.15 -17.38
N GLN A 170 18.79 10.31 -18.45
CA GLN A 170 19.21 10.06 -19.82
C GLN A 170 20.29 11.06 -20.28
N GLN A 171 20.09 12.35 -20.02
CA GLN A 171 21.08 13.40 -20.36
C GLN A 171 22.43 13.16 -19.71
N HIS A 172 22.46 12.54 -18.53
CA HIS A 172 23.68 12.25 -17.79
C HIS A 172 24.15 10.79 -17.92
N SER A 173 23.55 10.01 -18.84
CA SER A 173 23.87 8.58 -19.08
C SER A 173 23.90 7.75 -17.76
N ARG A 174 22.95 8.01 -16.86
CA ARG A 174 22.87 7.28 -15.59
C ARG A 174 22.25 5.90 -15.77
N GLY A 175 22.78 4.90 -15.04
CA GLY A 175 22.24 3.57 -14.99
C GLY A 175 22.06 2.91 -16.37
N LEU A 176 20.85 2.43 -16.66
CA LEU A 176 20.50 1.77 -17.92
C LEU A 176 20.79 2.65 -19.17
N TRP A 177 20.67 3.97 -19.04
CA TRP A 177 20.90 4.92 -20.13
C TRP A 177 22.36 4.99 -20.58
N GLY A 178 23.30 4.66 -19.69
CA GLY A 178 24.71 4.56 -20.02
C GLY A 178 25.20 3.14 -20.29
N ALA A 179 24.59 2.15 -19.63
CA ALA A 179 25.05 0.77 -19.67
C ALA A 179 24.45 -0.06 -20.80
N CYS A 180 23.20 0.23 -21.21
CA CYS A 180 22.49 -0.54 -22.23
C CYS A 180 22.54 0.19 -23.59
N LYS A 181 22.92 -0.56 -24.64
CA LYS A 181 22.99 -0.06 -26.02
C LYS A 181 21.90 -0.70 -26.86
#